data_c4165d462ec5444cb011dbd8e613e655
#
_entry.id   c4165d462ec5444cb011dbd8e613e655
#
_cell.length_a   1.000
_cell.length_b   1.000
_cell.length_c   1.000
_cell.angle_alpha   90.00
_cell.angle_beta   90.00
_cell.angle_gamma   90.00
#
_symmetry.space_group_name_H-M   'P 1'
#
loop_
_entity.id
_entity.type
_entity.pdbx_description
1 polymer ?
#
loop_
_entity_poly.entity_id
_entity_poly.type
_entity_poly.pdbx_seq_one_letter_code
_entity_poly.pdbx_strand_id
1 'polypeptide(L)'
;MDFMKEYEKWLASPALSDAERAELESIRNDPKEIESRFYGPLEFGTAGLRGIMAVGLHNMNIHVIRWATQGFAQVICAEGEEGKRRGVAICMDCRNHSMEFARAAAEVCAANGIHVRIFESLRPTPELSFAVREYRCQAGINCVSRCLVTGAPAWGTAPAFRPAYQI
;
A
#
# COMPACT_ATOMS: atom_id res chain seq x y z
N MET A 1 -21.59 4.09 -4.75
CA MET A 1 -20.92 5.27 -4.18
C MET A 1 -21.19 6.44 -5.11
N ASP A 2 -21.40 7.65 -4.60
CA ASP A 2 -21.56 8.84 -5.43
C ASP A 2 -20.14 9.37 -5.76
N PHE A 3 -19.69 9.10 -6.96
CA PHE A 3 -18.31 9.42 -7.38
C PHE A 3 -18.03 10.92 -7.42
N MET A 4 -19.07 11.76 -7.68
CA MET A 4 -18.90 13.21 -7.66
C MET A 4 -18.64 13.73 -6.25
N LYS A 5 -19.38 13.22 -5.27
CA LYS A 5 -19.14 13.59 -3.85
C LYS A 5 -17.75 13.15 -3.37
N GLU A 6 -17.30 11.98 -3.80
CA GLU A 6 -15.97 11.50 -3.41
C GLU A 6 -14.88 12.34 -4.08
N TYR A 7 -15.04 12.72 -5.36
CA TYR A 7 -14.14 13.64 -6.04
C TYR A 7 -14.05 15.00 -5.32
N GLU A 8 -15.20 15.59 -4.97
CA GLU A 8 -15.23 16.88 -4.26
C GLU A 8 -14.56 16.80 -2.88
N LYS A 9 -14.79 15.71 -2.15
CA LYS A 9 -14.15 15.43 -0.87
C LYS A 9 -12.63 15.34 -1.00
N TRP A 10 -12.15 14.65 -2.03
CA TRP A 10 -10.70 14.60 -2.29
C TRP A 10 -10.15 15.97 -2.64
N LEU A 11 -10.79 16.70 -3.55
CA LEU A 11 -10.35 18.03 -3.96
C LEU A 11 -10.27 19.02 -2.78
N ALA A 12 -11.16 18.88 -1.80
CA ALA A 12 -11.17 19.68 -0.57
C ALA A 12 -10.15 19.21 0.48
N SER A 13 -9.49 18.06 0.27
CA SER A 13 -8.60 17.49 1.26
C SER A 13 -7.33 18.32 1.43
N PRO A 14 -6.92 18.66 2.66
CA PRO A 14 -5.65 19.31 2.93
C PRO A 14 -4.43 18.40 2.74
N ALA A 15 -4.65 17.08 2.57
CA ALA A 15 -3.58 16.11 2.39
C ALA A 15 -3.03 16.08 0.96
N LEU A 16 -3.73 16.66 -0.01
CA LEU A 16 -3.26 16.75 -1.38
C LEU A 16 -2.16 17.81 -1.52
N SER A 17 -1.12 17.47 -2.25
CA SER A 17 -0.15 18.43 -2.74
C SER A 17 -0.76 19.34 -3.82
N ASP A 18 -0.10 20.48 -4.10
CA ASP A 18 -0.56 21.40 -5.14
C ASP A 18 -0.61 20.72 -6.53
N ALA A 19 0.36 19.84 -6.82
CA ALA A 19 0.39 19.10 -8.08
C ALA A 19 -0.79 18.12 -8.20
N GLU A 20 -1.09 17.37 -7.14
CA GLU A 20 -2.22 16.44 -7.11
C GLU A 20 -3.56 17.19 -7.22
N ARG A 21 -3.65 18.34 -6.58
CA ARG A 21 -4.83 19.21 -6.67
C ARG A 21 -5.02 19.74 -8.11
N ALA A 22 -3.95 20.22 -8.74
CA ALA A 22 -3.98 20.66 -10.13
C ALA A 22 -4.36 19.52 -11.08
N GLU A 23 -3.89 18.30 -10.84
CA GLU A 23 -4.28 17.11 -11.60
C GLU A 23 -5.79 16.87 -11.49
N LEU A 24 -6.37 16.90 -10.29
CA LEU A 24 -7.81 16.72 -10.09
C LEU A 24 -8.61 17.88 -10.72
N GLU A 25 -8.14 19.11 -10.62
CA GLU A 25 -8.81 20.25 -11.25
C GLU A 25 -8.82 20.13 -12.79
N SER A 26 -7.79 19.56 -13.38
CA SER A 26 -7.70 19.37 -14.84
C SER A 26 -8.81 18.48 -15.41
N ILE A 27 -9.34 17.54 -14.61
CA ILE A 27 -10.41 16.62 -15.01
C ILE A 27 -11.80 17.10 -14.61
N ARG A 28 -11.95 18.29 -14.01
CA ARG A 28 -13.19 18.81 -13.45
C ARG A 28 -14.37 18.80 -14.42
N ASN A 29 -14.09 19.00 -15.70
CA ASN A 29 -15.09 19.06 -16.77
C ASN A 29 -15.24 17.72 -17.52
N ASP A 30 -14.63 16.64 -17.04
CA ASP A 30 -14.73 15.30 -17.61
C ASP A 30 -15.36 14.32 -16.61
N PRO A 31 -16.72 14.20 -16.63
CA PRO A 31 -17.40 13.30 -15.72
C PRO A 31 -17.02 11.83 -15.88
N LYS A 32 -16.59 11.41 -17.08
CA LYS A 32 -16.19 10.00 -17.33
C LYS A 32 -14.84 9.71 -16.66
N GLU A 33 -13.92 10.65 -16.75
CA GLU A 33 -12.63 10.52 -16.08
C GLU A 33 -12.79 10.58 -14.55
N ILE A 34 -13.65 11.46 -14.04
CA ILE A 34 -13.98 11.50 -12.60
C ILE A 34 -14.59 10.17 -12.16
N GLU A 35 -15.59 9.65 -12.89
CA GLU A 35 -16.19 8.36 -12.58
C GLU A 35 -15.15 7.25 -12.57
N SER A 36 -14.26 7.17 -13.58
CA SER A 36 -13.23 6.14 -13.66
C SER A 36 -12.28 6.14 -12.46
N ARG A 37 -12.03 7.30 -11.87
CA ARG A 37 -11.11 7.47 -10.72
C ARG A 37 -11.78 7.33 -9.36
N PHE A 38 -13.11 7.50 -9.27
CA PHE A 38 -13.81 7.62 -7.98
C PHE A 38 -15.04 6.71 -7.83
N TYR A 39 -15.34 5.81 -8.78
CA TYR A 39 -16.50 4.93 -8.68
C TYR A 39 -16.43 3.96 -7.50
N GLY A 40 -15.23 3.65 -7.04
CA GLY A 40 -15.00 2.77 -5.90
C GLY A 40 -13.52 2.70 -5.50
N PRO A 41 -13.22 2.11 -4.35
CA PRO A 41 -11.83 1.90 -3.94
C PRO A 41 -11.11 0.93 -4.88
N LEU A 42 -9.79 1.09 -4.95
CA LEU A 42 -8.94 0.15 -5.67
C LEU A 42 -8.99 -1.21 -4.98
N GLU A 43 -9.28 -2.26 -5.75
CA GLU A 43 -9.46 -3.60 -5.22
C GLU A 43 -8.17 -4.42 -5.26
N PHE A 44 -8.04 -5.32 -4.26
CA PHE A 44 -6.96 -6.29 -4.24
C PHE A 44 -7.18 -7.40 -5.26
N GLY A 45 -6.27 -7.51 -6.22
CA GLY A 45 -6.21 -8.68 -7.10
C GLY A 45 -5.39 -9.82 -6.48
N THR A 46 -5.31 -10.95 -7.18
CA THR A 46 -4.54 -12.14 -6.76
C THR A 46 -3.06 -11.83 -6.47
N ALA A 47 -2.51 -10.83 -7.10
CA ALA A 47 -1.11 -10.42 -6.97
C ALA A 47 -0.96 -9.03 -6.31
N GLY A 48 -1.87 -8.64 -5.43
CA GLY A 48 -1.85 -7.37 -4.72
C GLY A 48 -2.63 -6.24 -5.42
N LEU A 49 -2.45 -5.00 -4.95
CA LEU A 49 -3.03 -3.81 -5.56
C LEU A 49 -2.38 -3.50 -6.90
N ARG A 50 -3.18 -3.21 -7.90
CA ARG A 50 -2.73 -2.78 -9.23
C ARG A 50 -3.68 -1.74 -9.78
N GLY A 51 -3.15 -0.64 -10.28
CA GLY A 51 -3.94 0.45 -10.83
C GLY A 51 -3.13 1.39 -11.70
N ILE A 52 -3.80 2.34 -12.29
CA ILE A 52 -3.19 3.44 -13.04
C ILE A 52 -2.55 4.39 -12.02
N MET A 53 -1.35 4.88 -12.33
CA MET A 53 -0.65 5.87 -11.52
C MET A 53 -1.28 7.25 -11.74
N ALA A 54 -2.20 7.63 -10.88
CA ALA A 54 -2.90 8.92 -10.91
C ALA A 54 -3.59 9.21 -9.58
N VAL A 55 -3.97 10.44 -9.35
CA VAL A 55 -4.76 10.82 -8.18
C VAL A 55 -6.20 10.28 -8.33
N GLY A 56 -6.73 9.71 -7.26
CA GLY A 56 -8.09 9.16 -7.21
C GLY A 56 -8.19 7.88 -6.38
N LEU A 57 -9.38 7.58 -5.94
CA LEU A 57 -9.67 6.45 -5.05
C LEU A 57 -9.43 5.09 -5.72
N HIS A 58 -9.72 4.99 -7.03
CA HIS A 58 -9.54 3.77 -7.82
C HIS A 58 -8.17 3.67 -8.49
N ASN A 59 -7.29 4.63 -8.22
CA ASN A 59 -5.96 4.72 -8.81
C ASN A 59 -4.87 4.43 -7.79
N MET A 60 -3.67 4.23 -8.32
CA MET A 60 -2.46 3.99 -7.56
C MET A 60 -1.78 5.31 -7.21
N ASN A 61 -1.79 5.67 -5.95
CA ASN A 61 -1.16 6.87 -5.42
C ASN A 61 -0.80 6.69 -3.95
N ILE A 62 -0.07 7.64 -3.40
CA ILE A 62 0.44 7.58 -2.02
C ILE A 62 -0.69 7.49 -0.97
N HIS A 63 -1.85 8.11 -1.23
CA HIS A 63 -2.99 8.10 -0.31
C HIS A 63 -3.64 6.72 -0.25
N VAL A 64 -3.80 6.07 -1.41
CA VAL A 64 -4.34 4.71 -1.50
C VAL A 64 -3.38 3.71 -0.87
N ILE A 65 -2.05 3.87 -1.07
CA ILE A 65 -1.04 3.05 -0.40
C ILE A 65 -1.10 3.20 1.12
N ARG A 66 -1.16 4.42 1.62
CA ARG A 66 -1.28 4.68 3.06
C ARG A 66 -2.55 4.07 3.64
N TRP A 67 -3.67 4.23 2.96
CA TRP A 67 -4.95 3.66 3.40
C TRP A 67 -4.93 2.13 3.42
N ALA A 68 -4.45 1.51 2.34
CA ALA A 68 -4.33 0.05 2.27
C ALA A 68 -3.35 -0.49 3.34
N THR A 69 -2.22 0.21 3.54
CA THR A 69 -1.24 -0.16 4.57
C THR A 69 -1.82 0.00 5.97
N GLN A 70 -2.70 1.00 6.20
CA GLN A 70 -3.39 1.13 7.49
C GLN A 70 -4.27 -0.08 7.78
N GLY A 71 -5.02 -0.57 6.80
CA GLY A 71 -5.80 -1.81 6.94
C GLY A 71 -4.90 -3.02 7.27
N PHE A 72 -3.77 -3.13 6.59
CA PHE A 72 -2.78 -4.17 6.88
C PHE A 72 -2.18 -4.05 8.29
N ALA A 73 -1.84 -2.83 8.72
CA ALA A 73 -1.31 -2.57 10.05
C ALA A 73 -2.31 -2.95 11.16
N GLN A 74 -3.60 -2.70 10.95
CA GLN A 74 -4.65 -3.10 11.90
C GLN A 74 -4.68 -4.61 12.13
N VAL A 75 -4.44 -5.39 11.09
CA VAL A 75 -4.39 -6.84 11.21
C VAL A 75 -3.19 -7.29 12.04
N ILE A 76 -2.01 -6.71 11.81
CA ILE A 76 -0.82 -7.01 12.62
C ILE A 76 -1.05 -6.60 14.08
N CYS A 77 -1.69 -5.44 14.30
CA CYS A 77 -2.04 -4.99 15.65
C CYS A 77 -3.01 -5.94 16.36
N ALA A 78 -3.90 -6.59 15.64
CA ALA A 78 -4.82 -7.59 16.20
C ALA A 78 -4.11 -8.86 16.69
N GLU A 79 -2.91 -9.16 16.19
CA GLU A 79 -2.06 -10.24 16.73
C GLU A 79 -1.33 -9.86 18.03
N GLY A 80 -1.56 -8.64 18.52
CA GLY A 80 -0.99 -8.14 19.77
C GLY A 80 0.46 -7.67 19.67
N GLU A 81 1.10 -7.50 20.84
CA GLU A 81 2.46 -6.95 20.94
C GLU A 81 3.52 -7.85 20.26
N GLU A 82 3.32 -9.16 20.25
CA GLU A 82 4.24 -10.07 19.55
C GLU A 82 4.20 -9.86 18.04
N GLY A 83 3.01 -9.67 17.45
CA GLY A 83 2.87 -9.33 16.04
C GLY A 83 3.59 -8.03 15.67
N LYS A 84 3.41 -6.99 16.49
CA LYS A 84 4.09 -5.70 16.32
C LYS A 84 5.62 -5.83 16.45
N ARG A 85 6.10 -6.58 17.43
CA ARG A 85 7.54 -6.81 17.67
C ARG A 85 8.18 -7.59 16.53
N ARG A 86 7.54 -8.63 16.01
CA ARG A 86 8.01 -9.34 14.82
C ARG A 86 8.05 -8.43 13.62
N GLY A 87 7.06 -7.58 13.48
CA GLY A 87 7.03 -6.49 12.52
C GLY A 87 6.97 -6.92 11.06
N VAL A 88 7.37 -6.03 10.18
CA VAL A 88 7.29 -6.21 8.73
C VAL A 88 8.63 -5.99 8.06
N ALA A 89 8.87 -6.72 6.96
CA ALA A 89 9.95 -6.42 6.02
C ALA A 89 9.37 -5.74 4.78
N ILE A 90 10.00 -4.68 4.30
CA ILE A 90 9.55 -3.91 3.14
C ILE A 90 10.67 -3.84 2.11
N CYS A 91 10.39 -4.25 0.87
CA CYS A 91 11.31 -4.07 -0.24
C CYS A 91 10.69 -3.22 -1.36
N MET A 92 11.54 -2.75 -2.24
CA MET A 92 11.20 -1.95 -3.40
C MET A 92 12.00 -2.39 -4.62
N ASP A 93 11.44 -2.20 -5.79
CA ASP A 93 12.12 -2.44 -7.07
C ASP A 93 12.55 -1.13 -7.77
N CYS A 94 13.08 -1.25 -8.99
CA CYS A 94 13.60 -0.13 -9.75
C CYS A 94 12.54 0.74 -10.45
N ARG A 95 11.26 0.47 -10.25
CA ARG A 95 10.20 1.20 -10.92
C ARG A 95 9.94 2.56 -10.26
N ASN A 96 9.31 3.46 -11.04
CA ASN A 96 8.95 4.78 -10.56
C ASN A 96 8.06 4.70 -9.31
N HIS A 97 8.26 5.59 -8.34
CA HIS A 97 7.51 5.70 -7.09
C HIS A 97 7.60 4.49 -6.12
N SER A 98 8.31 3.40 -6.49
CA SER A 98 8.45 2.22 -5.64
C SER A 98 9.06 2.57 -4.27
N MET A 99 10.08 3.42 -4.26
CA MET A 99 10.73 3.89 -3.03
C MET A 99 9.80 4.78 -2.19
N GLU A 100 9.05 5.68 -2.84
CA GLU A 100 8.08 6.56 -2.17
C GLU A 100 6.98 5.76 -1.50
N PHE A 101 6.45 4.77 -2.19
CA PHE A 101 5.42 3.87 -1.65
C PHE A 101 5.95 3.00 -0.50
N ALA A 102 7.18 2.50 -0.63
CA ALA A 102 7.81 1.74 0.44
C ALA A 102 8.01 2.57 1.72
N ARG A 103 8.42 3.83 1.56
CA ARG A 103 8.54 4.77 2.69
C ARG A 103 7.19 5.09 3.31
N ALA A 104 6.17 5.38 2.49
CA ALA A 104 4.82 5.65 2.98
C ALA A 104 4.24 4.45 3.75
N ALA A 105 4.44 3.24 3.26
CA ALA A 105 4.04 2.02 3.96
C ALA A 105 4.81 1.83 5.28
N ALA A 106 6.12 2.11 5.28
CA ALA A 106 6.95 2.04 6.48
C ALA A 106 6.49 3.03 7.56
N GLU A 107 6.19 4.28 7.16
CA GLU A 107 5.68 5.33 8.04
C GLU A 107 4.37 4.92 8.71
N VAL A 108 3.42 4.37 7.93
CA VAL A 108 2.13 3.91 8.47
C VAL A 108 2.32 2.75 9.45
N CYS A 109 3.15 1.76 9.12
CA CYS A 109 3.43 0.65 10.02
C CYS A 109 4.09 1.14 11.33
N ALA A 110 5.10 2.01 11.21
CA ALA A 110 5.79 2.58 12.38
C ALA A 110 4.85 3.41 13.27
N ALA A 111 3.96 4.21 12.67
CA ALA A 111 2.96 4.98 13.39
C ALA A 111 1.97 4.10 14.19
N ASN A 112 1.76 2.85 13.77
CA ASN A 112 0.96 1.86 14.49
C ASN A 112 1.78 1.05 15.53
N GLY A 113 3.05 1.42 15.78
CA GLY A 113 3.94 0.74 16.70
C GLY A 113 4.49 -0.59 16.20
N ILE A 114 4.40 -0.85 14.90
CA ILE A 114 4.90 -2.05 14.26
C ILE A 114 6.37 -1.87 13.91
N HIS A 115 7.20 -2.84 14.27
CA HIS A 115 8.63 -2.81 13.92
C HIS A 115 8.81 -2.98 12.41
N VAL A 116 9.54 -2.06 11.77
CA VAL A 116 9.74 -2.04 10.32
C VAL A 116 11.20 -2.30 9.96
N ARG A 117 11.42 -3.19 9.00
CA ARG A 117 12.69 -3.43 8.33
C ARG A 117 12.53 -3.08 6.86
N ILE A 118 13.11 -1.99 6.43
CA ILE A 118 13.11 -1.56 5.02
C ILE A 118 14.50 -1.81 4.42
N PHE A 119 14.54 -2.36 3.21
CA PHE A 119 15.79 -2.51 2.49
C PHE A 119 16.34 -1.15 2.06
N GLU A 120 17.64 -0.95 2.20
CA GLU A 120 18.31 0.30 1.83
C GLU A 120 18.43 0.48 0.31
N SER A 121 18.37 -0.62 -0.44
CA SER A 121 18.51 -0.63 -1.89
C SER A 121 17.48 -1.54 -2.54
N LEU A 122 17.37 -1.44 -3.86
CA LEU A 122 16.44 -2.23 -4.66
C LEU A 122 16.70 -3.73 -4.48
N ARG A 123 15.64 -4.48 -4.21
CA ARG A 123 15.73 -5.93 -3.99
C ARG A 123 14.62 -6.67 -4.72
N PRO A 124 14.91 -7.85 -5.26
CA PRO A 124 13.91 -8.70 -5.88
C PRO A 124 13.01 -9.36 -4.83
N THR A 125 11.77 -9.67 -5.23
CA THR A 125 10.77 -10.33 -4.37
C THR A 125 11.28 -11.59 -3.63
N PRO A 126 12.13 -12.46 -4.20
CA PRO A 126 12.67 -13.60 -3.47
C PRO A 126 13.49 -13.23 -2.22
N GLU A 127 14.22 -12.11 -2.26
CA GLU A 127 14.95 -11.63 -1.08
C GLU A 127 14.01 -11.17 0.04
N LEU A 128 12.87 -10.54 -0.31
CA LEU A 128 11.84 -10.22 0.68
C LEU A 128 11.31 -11.49 1.35
N SER A 129 11.00 -12.51 0.56
CA SER A 129 10.52 -13.80 1.07
C SER A 129 11.56 -14.45 2.00
N PHE A 130 12.82 -14.36 1.66
CA PHE A 130 13.91 -14.82 2.53
C PHE A 130 13.98 -14.00 3.82
N ALA A 131 13.99 -12.67 3.73
CA ALA A 131 14.09 -11.76 4.87
C ALA A 131 12.93 -11.95 5.87
N VAL A 132 11.71 -12.14 5.39
CA VAL A 132 10.54 -12.41 6.25
C VAL A 132 10.77 -13.66 7.11
N ARG A 133 11.35 -14.70 6.55
CA ARG A 133 11.65 -15.95 7.27
C ARG A 133 12.86 -15.80 8.19
N GLU A 134 13.94 -15.23 7.69
CA GLU A 134 15.19 -15.06 8.43
C GLU A 134 15.00 -14.18 9.66
N TYR A 135 14.33 -13.04 9.51
CA TYR A 135 14.04 -12.13 10.61
C TYR A 135 12.76 -12.46 11.37
N ARG A 136 12.07 -13.55 10.99
CA ARG A 136 10.80 -13.98 11.59
C ARG A 136 9.76 -12.87 11.62
N CYS A 137 9.72 -12.05 10.56
CA CYS A 137 8.72 -10.99 10.44
C CYS A 137 7.31 -11.58 10.39
N GLN A 138 6.34 -10.79 10.85
CA GLN A 138 4.93 -11.14 10.75
C GLN A 138 4.46 -11.16 9.29
N ALA A 139 4.98 -10.24 8.48
CA ALA A 139 4.64 -10.16 7.07
C ALA A 139 5.72 -9.41 6.26
N GLY A 140 5.53 -9.34 4.94
CA GLY A 140 6.37 -8.55 4.04
C GLY A 140 5.54 -7.73 3.05
N ILE A 141 6.03 -6.56 2.71
CA ILE A 141 5.45 -5.66 1.72
C ILE A 141 6.46 -5.49 0.58
N ASN A 142 6.01 -5.77 -0.64
CA ASN A 142 6.80 -5.50 -1.84
C ASN A 142 6.17 -4.34 -2.61
N CYS A 143 6.84 -3.20 -2.63
CA CYS A 143 6.39 -2.03 -3.35
C CYS A 143 7.00 -2.02 -4.75
N VAL A 144 6.15 -2.28 -5.74
CA VAL A 144 6.50 -2.25 -7.16
C VAL A 144 5.55 -1.32 -7.89
N SER A 145 6.02 -0.53 -8.85
CA SER A 145 5.22 0.54 -9.47
C SER A 145 4.22 0.10 -10.55
N ARG A 146 3.95 -1.18 -10.67
CA ARG A 146 2.65 -1.67 -11.15
C ARG A 146 1.91 -2.32 -10.00
N CYS A 147 2.20 -1.74 -8.89
CA CYS A 147 1.72 -2.01 -7.59
C CYS A 147 1.49 -3.47 -7.27
N LEU A 148 2.52 -4.06 -6.79
CA LEU A 148 2.43 -5.31 -6.05
C LEU A 148 2.83 -5.01 -4.62
N VAL A 149 1.85 -4.82 -3.78
CA VAL A 149 2.05 -5.02 -2.37
C VAL A 149 1.67 -6.48 -2.13
N THR A 150 2.64 -7.33 -1.95
CA THR A 150 2.39 -8.74 -1.66
C THR A 150 2.63 -8.97 -0.18
N GLY A 151 1.66 -9.53 0.46
CA GLY A 151 1.86 -10.16 1.77
C GLY A 151 2.89 -11.28 1.66
N ALA A 152 3.50 -11.65 2.76
CA ALA A 152 4.44 -12.75 2.77
C ALA A 152 3.77 -14.00 2.22
N PRO A 153 4.47 -14.74 1.37
CA PRO A 153 3.88 -15.89 0.72
C PRO A 153 3.48 -16.96 1.74
N ALA A 154 2.40 -17.61 1.47
CA ALA A 154 1.95 -18.81 2.15
C ALA A 154 2.89 -20.02 1.86
N TRP A 155 4.19 -19.82 1.91
CA TRP A 155 5.20 -20.84 1.72
C TRP A 155 5.70 -21.31 3.08
N GLY A 156 4.95 -21.89 3.80
CA GLY A 156 5.52 -22.39 5.00
C GLY A 156 4.49 -22.87 5.96
N THR A 157 4.68 -24.04 6.30
CA THR A 157 4.12 -24.79 7.41
C THR A 157 4.39 -24.15 8.79
N ALA A 158 4.54 -22.85 8.87
CA ALA A 158 4.52 -22.18 10.15
C ALA A 158 3.06 -21.98 10.57
N PRO A 159 2.61 -22.61 11.67
CA PRO A 159 1.21 -22.58 12.08
C PRO A 159 0.66 -21.21 12.45
N ALA A 160 1.51 -20.17 12.45
CA ALA A 160 1.13 -18.80 12.73
C ALA A 160 0.98 -17.91 11.47
N PHE A 161 1.22 -18.45 10.29
CA PHE A 161 1.14 -17.68 9.07
C PHE A 161 -0.24 -17.81 8.46
N ARG A 162 -1.13 -16.89 8.75
CA ARG A 162 -2.35 -16.74 7.99
C ARG A 162 -2.02 -15.99 6.68
N PRO A 163 -2.34 -16.57 5.51
CA PRO A 163 -2.15 -15.90 4.21
C PRO A 163 -3.24 -14.84 4.05
N ALA A 164 -3.25 -13.86 4.93
CA ALA A 164 -4.45 -13.04 5.00
C ALA A 164 -4.35 -11.78 4.15
N TYR A 165 -3.16 -11.30 3.81
CA TYR A 165 -3.12 -9.96 3.27
C TYR A 165 -1.99 -9.82 2.27
N GLN A 166 -2.39 -9.96 1.02
CA GLN A 166 -1.66 -9.37 -0.09
C GLN A 166 -2.03 -7.90 -0.11
N ILE A 167 -1.13 -7.08 0.30
CA ILE A 167 -1.17 -5.67 0.00
C ILE A 167 -0.33 -5.44 -1.24
#